data_6767ad4d29bd48bfc02d9779044a9390
#
_entry.id   6767ad4d29bd48bfc02d9779044a9390
#
_cell.length_a   1.000
_cell.length_b   1.000
_cell.length_c   1.000
_cell.angle_alpha   90.00
_cell.angle_beta   90.00
_cell.angle_gamma   90.00
#
_symmetry.space_group_name_H-M   'P 1'
#
loop_
_entity.id
_entity.type
_entity.pdbx_description
1 polymer ?
#
loop_
_entity_poly.entity_id
_entity_poly.type
_entity_poly.pdbx_seq_one_letter_code
_entity_poly.pdbx_strand_id
1 'polypeptide(L)'
;MTRLGASRAGVVLLLTSGLACAPRPAAAPRASTSLAAEVDSARKIARALVDAQRVPGFAVTVSIGESVVWRQGFGSADLSVKRPATPETQFRIGSVSKIITATLLMRLVEERRVELDAPIGRYLSLPPHLAGTTLRQLAGHLAGVRHYRGNEFLGMAHFSSPREALSIFAGDSLIAAPGSRYSYSSYGYNLIGAVLESATSTPYVDLVEREVLVPLGMTRTVVDVDGAPPDRAHTYAVGTDGMVSDAPHDDLSGRWPSGGFISSTDDLVRLGSSVLGPGLLNARSLVTMTTPQRLTSGAPTSVGIGWRVSVDSSGRRYLHHGGTSNGGAAFLLVYPEQRLVVAMASNAFTPWGDRDALAIASVFLRR
;
A
#
# COMPACT_ATOMS: atom_id res chain seq x y z
N MET A 1 -88.59 -51.43 -10.10
CA MET A 1 -87.82 -52.63 -10.53
C MET A 1 -86.36 -52.18 -10.68
N THR A 2 -85.61 -52.42 -9.73
CA THR A 2 -84.55 -53.41 -9.54
C THR A 2 -83.18 -52.99 -10.02
N ARG A 3 -82.21 -52.89 -9.33
CA ARG A 3 -81.27 -53.76 -8.69
C ARG A 3 -80.02 -52.93 -8.22
N LEU A 4 -79.65 -53.15 -6.96
CA LEU A 4 -78.39 -52.72 -6.38
C LEU A 4 -77.20 -53.42 -7.04
N GLY A 5 -76.12 -52.68 -7.21
CA GLY A 5 -74.78 -53.18 -7.52
C GLY A 5 -73.78 -52.65 -6.53
N ALA A 6 -73.27 -53.51 -5.67
CA ALA A 6 -72.29 -53.19 -4.66
C ALA A 6 -70.89 -53.00 -5.27
N SER A 7 -70.25 -51.87 -5.01
CA SER A 7 -68.88 -51.63 -5.40
C SER A 7 -67.97 -51.86 -4.17
N ARG A 8 -67.00 -52.78 -4.32
CA ARG A 8 -65.93 -53.05 -3.33
C ARG A 8 -64.89 -51.96 -3.37
N ALA A 9 -64.70 -51.26 -2.25
CA ALA A 9 -63.58 -50.34 -2.09
C ALA A 9 -62.31 -51.13 -1.79
N GLY A 10 -61.34 -51.05 -2.71
CA GLY A 10 -59.98 -51.54 -2.49
C GLY A 10 -59.18 -50.49 -1.76
N VAL A 11 -58.68 -50.80 -0.57
CA VAL A 11 -57.74 -49.95 0.18
C VAL A 11 -56.35 -50.18 -0.40
N VAL A 12 -55.80 -49.17 -1.03
CA VAL A 12 -54.37 -49.15 -1.46
C VAL A 12 -53.55 -48.55 -0.29
N LEU A 13 -52.73 -49.37 0.30
CA LEU A 13 -51.80 -49.00 1.36
C LEU A 13 -50.53 -48.44 0.67
N LEU A 14 -50.37 -47.10 0.69
CA LEU A 14 -49.14 -46.44 0.21
C LEU A 14 -48.12 -46.49 1.36
N LEU A 15 -47.13 -47.37 1.20
CA LEU A 15 -45.90 -47.38 2.00
C LEU A 15 -44.99 -46.19 1.61
N THR A 16 -44.98 -45.10 2.35
CA THR A 16 -43.99 -44.01 2.19
C THR A 16 -42.72 -44.41 2.92
N SER A 17 -41.70 -44.83 2.15
CA SER A 17 -40.34 -45.00 2.66
C SER A 17 -39.71 -43.64 2.87
N GLY A 18 -39.71 -43.17 4.09
CA GLY A 18 -38.98 -41.98 4.51
C GLY A 18 -37.47 -42.24 4.48
N LEU A 19 -36.77 -41.67 3.48
CA LEU A 19 -35.31 -41.55 3.54
C LEU A 19 -34.96 -40.57 4.66
N ALA A 20 -34.50 -41.08 5.79
CA ALA A 20 -33.89 -40.27 6.83
C ALA A 20 -32.54 -39.72 6.31
N CYS A 21 -32.52 -38.43 6.04
CA CYS A 21 -31.27 -37.71 5.72
C CYS A 21 -30.42 -37.66 7.00
N ALA A 22 -29.40 -38.50 7.12
CA ALA A 22 -28.45 -38.44 8.22
C ALA A 22 -27.69 -37.10 8.16
N PRO A 23 -27.53 -36.38 9.25
CA PRO A 23 -26.76 -35.14 9.31
C PRO A 23 -25.30 -35.47 8.94
N ARG A 24 -24.78 -34.75 7.92
CA ARG A 24 -23.37 -34.82 7.53
C ARG A 24 -22.51 -34.39 8.72
N PRO A 25 -21.50 -35.19 9.15
CA PRO A 25 -20.67 -34.79 10.26
C PRO A 25 -20.01 -33.46 9.92
N ALA A 26 -20.11 -32.49 10.85
CA ALA A 26 -19.42 -31.23 10.75
C ALA A 26 -17.92 -31.52 10.60
N ALA A 27 -17.29 -30.96 9.56
CA ALA A 27 -15.87 -31.09 9.36
C ALA A 27 -15.17 -30.61 10.65
N ALA A 28 -14.37 -31.49 11.25
CA ALA A 28 -13.56 -31.13 12.40
C ALA A 28 -12.70 -29.89 12.08
N PRO A 29 -12.55 -28.93 13.01
CA PRO A 29 -11.72 -27.77 12.77
C PRO A 29 -10.31 -28.28 12.44
N ARG A 30 -9.80 -27.91 11.26
CA ARG A 30 -8.42 -28.21 10.88
C ARG A 30 -7.53 -27.65 11.99
N ALA A 31 -6.76 -28.51 12.65
CA ALA A 31 -5.77 -28.11 13.62
C ALA A 31 -4.93 -26.98 13.01
N SER A 32 -4.79 -25.88 13.73
CA SER A 32 -3.90 -24.79 13.33
C SER A 32 -2.50 -25.36 13.32
N THR A 33 -1.99 -25.73 12.13
CA THR A 33 -0.58 -26.10 11.96
C THR A 33 0.25 -24.91 12.43
N SER A 34 1.10 -25.14 13.41
CA SER A 34 2.01 -24.12 13.93
C SER A 34 2.85 -23.56 12.80
N LEU A 35 2.87 -22.22 12.62
CA LEU A 35 3.72 -21.49 11.65
C LEU A 35 5.17 -21.36 12.15
N ALA A 36 5.57 -22.08 13.18
CA ALA A 36 6.86 -21.90 13.83
C ALA A 36 8.06 -22.11 12.86
N ALA A 37 8.01 -23.12 12.01
CA ALA A 37 9.09 -23.42 11.06
C ALA A 37 9.18 -22.36 9.95
N GLU A 38 8.04 -21.85 9.47
CA GLU A 38 7.96 -20.76 8.51
C GLU A 38 8.50 -19.46 9.14
N VAL A 39 8.10 -19.14 10.35
CA VAL A 39 8.60 -17.97 11.09
C VAL A 39 10.10 -18.06 11.32
N ASP A 40 10.65 -19.23 11.68
CA ASP A 40 12.08 -19.42 11.86
C ASP A 40 12.85 -19.25 10.53
N SER A 41 12.30 -19.75 9.43
CA SER A 41 12.87 -19.57 8.10
C SER A 41 12.83 -18.08 7.67
N ALA A 42 11.70 -17.41 7.85
CA ALA A 42 11.55 -15.97 7.55
C ALA A 42 12.49 -15.11 8.40
N ARG A 43 12.67 -15.44 9.69
CA ARG A 43 13.61 -14.78 10.59
C ARG A 43 15.07 -14.89 10.12
N LYS A 44 15.48 -16.07 9.63
CA LYS A 44 16.83 -16.26 9.05
C LYS A 44 17.03 -15.40 7.80
N ILE A 45 16.03 -15.34 6.91
CA ILE A 45 16.08 -14.47 5.72
C ILE A 45 16.19 -13.01 6.13
N ALA A 46 15.34 -12.52 7.03
CA ALA A 46 15.35 -11.15 7.49
C ALA A 46 16.69 -10.76 8.13
N ARG A 47 17.27 -11.64 8.97
CA ARG A 47 18.57 -11.41 9.58
C ARG A 47 19.66 -11.31 8.51
N ALA A 48 19.67 -12.21 7.53
CA ALA A 48 20.64 -12.17 6.45
C ALA A 48 20.53 -10.87 5.62
N LEU A 49 19.33 -10.34 5.40
CA LEU A 49 19.11 -9.04 4.73
C LEU A 49 19.68 -7.89 5.54
N VAL A 50 19.43 -7.86 6.86
CA VAL A 50 19.96 -6.84 7.78
C VAL A 50 21.49 -6.86 7.78
N ASP A 51 22.09 -8.03 7.92
CA ASP A 51 23.54 -8.22 7.98
C ASP A 51 24.20 -7.82 6.63
N ALA A 52 23.60 -8.21 5.50
CA ALA A 52 24.12 -7.89 4.18
C ALA A 52 24.06 -6.39 3.85
N GLN A 53 23.04 -5.70 4.32
CA GLN A 53 22.84 -4.26 4.06
C GLN A 53 23.42 -3.38 5.17
N ARG A 54 23.88 -3.96 6.28
CA ARG A 54 24.42 -3.28 7.46
C ARG A 54 23.50 -2.17 8.00
N VAL A 55 22.19 -2.36 7.89
CA VAL A 55 21.22 -1.37 8.36
C VAL A 55 21.20 -1.33 9.89
N PRO A 56 21.19 -0.12 10.52
CA PRO A 56 21.15 0.00 11.97
C PRO A 56 19.90 -0.63 12.57
N GLY A 57 18.73 -0.36 11.99
CA GLY A 57 17.43 -0.85 12.44
C GLY A 57 16.52 -1.30 11.31
N PHE A 58 15.80 -2.37 11.55
CA PHE A 58 14.86 -2.98 10.61
C PHE A 58 13.66 -3.55 11.34
N ALA A 59 12.49 -3.47 10.74
CA ALA A 59 11.29 -4.15 11.21
C ALA A 59 10.56 -4.84 10.07
N VAL A 60 9.85 -5.91 10.40
CA VAL A 60 9.01 -6.68 9.48
C VAL A 60 7.73 -7.11 10.19
N THR A 61 6.61 -7.05 9.47
CA THR A 61 5.32 -7.62 9.89
C THR A 61 4.72 -8.38 8.73
N VAL A 62 4.20 -9.59 9.01
CA VAL A 62 3.53 -10.47 8.05
C VAL A 62 2.15 -10.83 8.56
N SER A 63 1.12 -10.70 7.72
CA SER A 63 -0.22 -11.19 8.02
C SER A 63 -0.75 -12.15 6.95
N ILE A 64 -1.61 -13.07 7.37
CA ILE A 64 -2.39 -13.97 6.50
C ILE A 64 -3.85 -13.80 6.90
N GLY A 65 -4.68 -13.37 5.94
CA GLY A 65 -6.04 -12.97 6.25
C GLY A 65 -6.05 -11.78 7.20
N GLU A 66 -6.75 -11.92 8.31
CA GLU A 66 -6.89 -10.91 9.37
C GLU A 66 -5.87 -11.08 10.50
N SER A 67 -5.05 -12.14 10.44
CA SER A 67 -4.14 -12.49 11.53
C SER A 67 -2.71 -12.07 11.21
N VAL A 68 -2.07 -11.34 12.11
CA VAL A 68 -0.62 -11.15 12.11
C VAL A 68 0.02 -12.46 12.54
N VAL A 69 0.81 -13.06 11.63
CA VAL A 69 1.44 -14.37 11.84
C VAL A 69 2.90 -14.25 12.26
N TRP A 70 3.54 -13.14 11.94
CA TRP A 70 4.89 -12.83 12.37
C TRP A 70 5.13 -11.33 12.38
N ARG A 71 5.83 -10.86 13.42
CA ARG A 71 6.28 -9.48 13.56
C ARG A 71 7.57 -9.45 14.37
N GLN A 72 8.58 -8.73 13.90
CA GLN A 72 9.88 -8.66 14.57
C GLN A 72 10.67 -7.41 14.17
N GLY A 73 11.38 -6.84 15.16
CA GLY A 73 12.41 -5.85 14.94
C GLY A 73 13.83 -6.44 15.04
N PHE A 74 14.79 -5.80 14.40
CA PHE A 74 16.19 -6.15 14.38
C PHE A 74 17.03 -4.88 14.52
N GLY A 75 18.12 -4.95 15.28
CA GLY A 75 19.00 -3.80 15.48
C GLY A 75 18.38 -2.67 16.28
N SER A 76 18.76 -1.44 15.99
CA SER A 76 18.43 -0.24 16.76
C SER A 76 17.66 0.78 15.94
N ALA A 77 16.55 1.26 16.50
CA ALA A 77 15.84 2.43 16.00
C ALA A 77 16.64 3.73 16.23
N ASP A 78 17.48 3.72 17.25
CA ASP A 78 18.40 4.83 17.56
C ASP A 78 19.66 4.25 18.22
N LEU A 79 20.81 4.44 17.55
CA LEU A 79 22.10 3.94 18.01
C LEU A 79 22.63 4.74 19.21
N SER A 80 22.33 6.04 19.29
CA SER A 80 22.88 6.93 20.32
C SER A 80 22.41 6.57 21.71
N VAL A 81 21.13 6.15 21.83
CA VAL A 81 20.48 5.73 23.08
C VAL A 81 20.21 4.22 23.12
N LYS A 82 20.73 3.49 22.16
CA LYS A 82 20.56 2.02 22.03
C LYS A 82 19.09 1.57 22.07
N ARG A 83 18.17 2.39 21.52
CA ARG A 83 16.76 2.06 21.47
C ARG A 83 16.53 0.97 20.41
N PRO A 84 15.95 -0.20 20.75
CA PRO A 84 15.74 -1.27 19.80
C PRO A 84 14.72 -0.88 18.72
N ALA A 85 14.90 -1.40 17.51
CA ALA A 85 13.87 -1.36 16.47
C ALA A 85 12.78 -2.38 16.76
N THR A 86 11.54 -1.99 16.63
CA THR A 86 10.35 -2.84 16.82
C THR A 86 9.37 -2.66 15.66
N PRO A 87 8.38 -3.55 15.50
CA PRO A 87 7.33 -3.37 14.49
C PRO A 87 6.49 -2.10 14.67
N GLU A 88 6.47 -1.51 15.86
CA GLU A 88 5.82 -0.24 16.19
C GLU A 88 6.70 0.98 15.91
N THR A 89 8.00 0.80 15.70
CA THR A 89 8.91 1.89 15.36
C THR A 89 8.46 2.59 14.07
N GLN A 90 8.43 3.93 14.10
CA GLN A 90 8.05 4.74 12.95
C GLN A 90 9.27 5.01 12.07
N PHE A 91 9.27 4.42 10.88
CA PHE A 91 10.30 4.60 9.86
C PHE A 91 9.82 5.53 8.75
N ARG A 92 10.73 6.23 8.08
CA ARG A 92 10.45 6.91 6.82
C ARG A 92 10.10 5.88 5.74
N ILE A 93 8.88 5.93 5.22
CA ILE A 93 8.38 4.94 4.27
C ILE A 93 8.52 5.34 2.79
N GLY A 94 9.03 6.55 2.54
CA GLY A 94 9.25 7.03 1.18
C GLY A 94 8.04 6.81 0.28
N SER A 95 8.25 6.31 -0.91
CA SER A 95 7.19 6.16 -1.93
C SER A 95 6.04 5.20 -1.58
N VAL A 96 6.11 4.43 -0.50
CA VAL A 96 4.93 3.70 0.01
C VAL A 96 3.82 4.67 0.41
N SER A 97 4.15 5.93 0.76
CA SER A 97 3.21 7.03 0.97
C SER A 97 2.23 7.24 -0.19
N LYS A 98 2.62 6.88 -1.43
CA LYS A 98 1.75 6.98 -2.60
C LYS A 98 0.52 6.08 -2.50
N ILE A 99 0.61 4.95 -1.80
CA ILE A 99 -0.53 4.06 -1.57
C ILE A 99 -1.54 4.76 -0.65
N ILE A 100 -1.07 5.48 0.40
CA ILE A 100 -1.93 6.27 1.29
C ILE A 100 -2.69 7.32 0.47
N THR A 101 -1.97 8.12 -0.34
CA THR A 101 -2.57 9.12 -1.22
C THR A 101 -3.54 8.53 -2.24
N ALA A 102 -3.20 7.37 -2.82
CA ALA A 102 -4.07 6.67 -3.77
C ALA A 102 -5.34 6.12 -3.09
N THR A 103 -5.25 5.66 -1.86
CA THR A 103 -6.40 5.23 -1.06
C THR A 103 -7.32 6.42 -0.76
N LEU A 104 -6.76 7.57 -0.34
CA LEU A 104 -7.50 8.81 -0.17
C LEU A 104 -8.19 9.24 -1.48
N LEU A 105 -7.47 9.23 -2.60
CA LEU A 105 -8.03 9.54 -3.91
C LEU A 105 -9.26 8.69 -4.21
N MET A 106 -9.15 7.37 -4.02
CA MET A 106 -10.26 6.45 -4.30
C MET A 106 -11.45 6.65 -3.35
N ARG A 107 -11.22 7.01 -2.08
CA ARG A 107 -12.28 7.41 -1.14
C ARG A 107 -13.06 8.61 -1.68
N LEU A 108 -12.34 9.67 -2.05
CA LEU A 108 -12.98 10.88 -2.57
C LEU A 108 -13.66 10.68 -3.92
N VAL A 109 -13.22 9.71 -4.73
CA VAL A 109 -13.93 9.27 -5.94
C VAL A 109 -15.24 8.57 -5.59
N GLU A 110 -15.27 7.69 -4.58
CA GLU A 110 -16.50 7.04 -4.12
C GLU A 110 -17.53 8.06 -3.61
N GLU A 111 -17.05 9.09 -2.92
CA GLU A 111 -17.86 10.21 -2.43
C GLU A 111 -18.25 11.21 -3.52
N ARG A 112 -17.82 11.01 -4.77
CA ARG A 112 -18.05 11.89 -5.92
C ARG A 112 -17.54 13.32 -5.72
N ARG A 113 -16.54 13.50 -4.86
CA ARG A 113 -15.86 14.78 -4.63
C ARG A 113 -14.85 15.09 -5.72
N VAL A 114 -14.27 14.05 -6.33
CA VAL A 114 -13.39 14.12 -7.50
C VAL A 114 -13.72 13.00 -8.49
N GLU A 115 -13.38 13.21 -9.76
CA GLU A 115 -13.54 12.25 -10.84
C GLU A 115 -12.16 11.86 -11.39
N LEU A 116 -11.88 10.54 -11.51
CA LEU A 116 -10.58 10.06 -11.96
C LEU A 116 -10.18 10.57 -13.36
N ASP A 117 -11.17 10.74 -14.24
CA ASP A 117 -10.96 11.01 -15.66
C ASP A 117 -11.29 12.45 -16.04
N ALA A 118 -11.73 13.29 -15.10
CA ALA A 118 -11.91 14.72 -15.36
C ALA A 118 -10.55 15.44 -15.40
N PRO A 119 -10.40 16.48 -16.25
CA PRO A 119 -9.23 17.35 -16.22
C PRO A 119 -9.05 17.99 -14.85
N ILE A 120 -7.83 17.94 -14.30
CA ILE A 120 -7.55 18.44 -12.94
C ILE A 120 -7.68 19.96 -12.81
N GLY A 121 -7.59 20.70 -13.93
CA GLY A 121 -7.88 22.12 -13.98
C GLY A 121 -9.30 22.51 -13.53
N ARG A 122 -10.21 21.52 -13.45
CA ARG A 122 -11.55 21.67 -12.85
C ARG A 122 -11.52 21.93 -11.34
N TYR A 123 -10.48 21.43 -10.66
CA TYR A 123 -10.36 21.47 -9.20
C TYR A 123 -9.32 22.49 -8.71
N LEU A 124 -8.32 22.78 -9.54
CA LEU A 124 -7.20 23.62 -9.15
C LEU A 124 -6.75 24.47 -10.35
N SER A 125 -6.56 25.77 -10.13
CA SER A 125 -5.97 26.66 -11.15
C SER A 125 -4.52 26.29 -11.38
N LEU A 126 -4.18 25.89 -12.60
CA LEU A 126 -2.90 25.33 -13.00
C LEU A 126 -2.46 25.87 -14.36
N PRO A 127 -1.15 25.85 -14.69
CA PRO A 127 -0.69 26.09 -16.05
C PRO A 127 -1.41 25.17 -17.06
N PRO A 128 -1.68 25.64 -18.30
CA PRO A 128 -2.47 24.90 -19.27
C PRO A 128 -1.97 23.48 -19.57
N HIS A 129 -0.66 23.26 -19.58
CA HIS A 129 -0.05 21.94 -19.83
C HIS A 129 -0.36 20.91 -18.74
N LEU A 130 -0.59 21.33 -17.48
CA LEU A 130 -1.00 20.45 -16.38
C LEU A 130 -2.51 20.33 -16.28
N ALA A 131 -3.25 21.42 -16.52
CA ALA A 131 -4.68 21.51 -16.30
C ALA A 131 -5.49 20.44 -17.05
N GLY A 132 -5.02 20.00 -18.23
CA GLY A 132 -5.67 18.96 -19.05
C GLY A 132 -5.38 17.53 -18.62
N THR A 133 -4.46 17.29 -17.68
CA THR A 133 -4.16 15.93 -17.18
C THR A 133 -5.26 15.43 -16.24
N THR A 134 -5.32 14.14 -15.98
CA THR A 134 -6.34 13.54 -15.11
C THR A 134 -5.71 12.88 -13.87
N LEU A 135 -6.51 12.73 -12.79
CA LEU A 135 -6.06 12.04 -11.59
C LEU A 135 -5.66 10.58 -11.87
N ARG A 136 -6.34 9.92 -12.80
CA ARG A 136 -5.96 8.57 -13.27
C ARG A 136 -4.56 8.56 -13.89
N GLN A 137 -4.28 9.48 -14.79
CA GLN A 137 -2.96 9.58 -15.45
C GLN A 137 -1.85 9.90 -14.44
N LEU A 138 -2.10 10.79 -13.50
CA LEU A 138 -1.15 11.12 -12.43
C LEU A 138 -0.85 9.90 -11.55
N ALA A 139 -1.89 9.21 -11.06
CA ALA A 139 -1.75 8.07 -10.16
C ALA A 139 -1.12 6.84 -10.82
N GLY A 140 -1.26 6.71 -12.13
CA GLY A 140 -0.61 5.67 -12.94
C GLY A 140 0.74 6.06 -13.52
N HIS A 141 1.24 7.26 -13.20
CA HIS A 141 2.50 7.80 -13.78
C HIS A 141 2.45 7.95 -15.31
N LEU A 142 1.29 8.31 -15.85
CA LEU A 142 1.03 8.46 -17.28
C LEU A 142 0.83 9.92 -17.69
N ALA A 143 0.88 10.87 -16.75
CA ALA A 143 0.60 12.29 -17.04
C ALA A 143 1.78 13.03 -17.70
N GLY A 144 2.98 12.44 -17.75
CA GLY A 144 4.16 13.10 -18.29
C GLY A 144 4.77 14.17 -17.36
N VAL A 145 4.32 14.28 -16.13
CA VAL A 145 4.95 15.15 -15.11
C VAL A 145 6.32 14.60 -14.77
N ARG A 146 7.35 15.48 -14.79
CA ARG A 146 8.72 15.05 -14.47
C ARG A 146 8.89 14.55 -13.03
N HIS A 147 9.96 13.81 -12.79
CA HIS A 147 10.45 13.44 -11.48
C HIS A 147 11.46 14.47 -10.95
N TYR A 148 12.08 14.21 -9.79
CA TYR A 148 13.11 15.05 -9.19
C TYR A 148 14.28 15.29 -10.13
N ARG A 149 14.91 16.46 -10.03
CA ARG A 149 16.16 16.84 -10.74
C ARG A 149 17.17 17.34 -9.71
N GLY A 150 18.44 17.07 -9.99
CA GLY A 150 19.53 17.55 -9.14
C GLY A 150 19.30 17.19 -7.66
N ASN A 151 19.41 18.19 -6.79
CA ASN A 151 19.26 18.02 -5.33
C ASN A 151 17.82 18.13 -4.80
N GLU A 152 16.82 18.18 -5.66
CA GLU A 152 15.41 18.32 -5.22
C GLU A 152 14.97 17.18 -4.28
N PHE A 153 15.61 16.00 -4.38
CA PHE A 153 15.35 14.89 -3.46
C PHE A 153 15.78 15.18 -2.02
N LEU A 154 16.77 16.03 -1.81
CA LEU A 154 17.27 16.46 -0.51
C LEU A 154 16.87 17.92 -0.21
N GLY A 155 15.68 18.34 -0.67
CA GLY A 155 15.19 19.70 -0.50
C GLY A 155 15.08 20.09 0.98
N MET A 156 15.48 21.34 1.28
CA MET A 156 15.46 21.92 2.62
C MET A 156 14.32 22.95 2.80
N ALA A 157 13.64 23.32 1.69
CA ALA A 157 12.56 24.29 1.76
C ALA A 157 11.34 23.69 2.45
N HIS A 158 10.83 24.42 3.45
CA HIS A 158 9.59 24.06 4.11
C HIS A 158 8.38 24.55 3.32
N PHE A 159 7.34 23.72 3.22
CA PHE A 159 6.07 24.01 2.57
C PHE A 159 4.92 23.69 3.54
N SER A 160 3.97 24.59 3.65
CA SER A 160 2.80 24.42 4.53
C SER A 160 1.73 23.52 3.92
N SER A 161 1.79 23.26 2.61
CA SER A 161 0.81 22.43 1.89
C SER A 161 1.38 21.84 0.60
N PRO A 162 0.77 20.74 0.08
CA PRO A 162 1.10 20.23 -1.25
C PRO A 162 0.90 21.25 -2.35
N ARG A 163 -0.05 22.19 -2.21
CA ARG A 163 -0.31 23.26 -3.16
C ARG A 163 0.86 24.25 -3.25
N GLU A 164 1.42 24.65 -2.13
CA GLU A 164 2.60 25.52 -2.09
C GLU A 164 3.81 24.86 -2.75
N ALA A 165 4.01 23.58 -2.52
CA ALA A 165 5.10 22.78 -3.10
C ALA A 165 5.01 22.64 -4.63
N LEU A 166 3.88 22.99 -5.29
CA LEU A 166 3.79 23.01 -6.75
C LEU A 166 4.77 24.00 -7.38
N SER A 167 5.17 25.06 -6.64
CA SER A 167 6.18 26.04 -7.08
C SER A 167 7.49 25.42 -7.54
N ILE A 168 7.82 24.18 -7.10
CA ILE A 168 9.04 23.47 -7.49
C ILE A 168 9.02 23.03 -8.96
N PHE A 169 7.85 22.65 -9.48
CA PHE A 169 7.78 21.94 -10.78
C PHE A 169 6.63 22.35 -11.69
N ALA A 170 5.62 23.09 -11.20
CA ALA A 170 4.43 23.36 -11.99
C ALA A 170 4.70 24.21 -13.24
N GLY A 171 5.81 24.97 -13.27
CA GLY A 171 6.25 25.74 -14.45
C GLY A 171 6.96 24.89 -15.51
N ASP A 172 7.33 23.65 -15.20
CA ASP A 172 8.08 22.79 -16.12
C ASP A 172 7.16 22.11 -17.14
N SER A 173 7.63 22.03 -18.39
CA SER A 173 6.92 21.31 -19.45
C SER A 173 6.78 19.83 -19.13
N LEU A 174 5.69 19.21 -19.61
CA LEU A 174 5.55 17.76 -19.58
C LEU A 174 6.67 17.09 -20.39
N ILE A 175 7.22 15.99 -19.87
CA ILE A 175 8.28 15.21 -20.54
C ILE A 175 7.73 14.23 -21.56
N ALA A 176 6.42 14.06 -21.63
CA ALA A 176 5.69 13.26 -22.61
C ALA A 176 4.23 13.70 -22.67
N ALA A 177 3.56 13.45 -23.79
CA ALA A 177 2.13 13.63 -23.90
C ALA A 177 1.39 12.74 -22.88
N PRO A 178 0.37 13.26 -22.18
CA PRO A 178 -0.42 12.47 -21.23
C PRO A 178 -0.95 11.18 -21.86
N GLY A 179 -0.76 10.05 -21.17
CA GLY A 179 -1.16 8.73 -21.61
C GLY A 179 -0.21 8.04 -22.60
N SER A 180 0.79 8.73 -23.17
CA SER A 180 1.62 8.16 -24.23
C SER A 180 2.68 7.16 -23.74
N ARG A 181 3.18 7.32 -22.53
CA ARG A 181 4.17 6.42 -21.92
C ARG A 181 4.12 6.44 -20.39
N TYR A 182 4.60 5.38 -19.79
CA TYR A 182 4.88 5.34 -18.35
C TYR A 182 6.14 6.16 -18.05
N SER A 183 6.01 7.07 -17.07
CA SER A 183 7.14 7.84 -16.56
C SER A 183 6.93 8.12 -15.07
N TYR A 184 7.63 7.38 -14.21
CA TYR A 184 7.50 7.52 -12.76
C TYR A 184 7.72 8.96 -12.31
N SER A 185 6.79 9.50 -11.52
CA SER A 185 6.86 10.85 -11.02
C SER A 185 6.34 10.96 -9.58
N SER A 186 7.19 11.42 -8.66
CA SER A 186 6.73 11.82 -7.33
C SER A 186 5.96 13.11 -7.37
N TYR A 187 6.36 14.07 -8.23
CA TYR A 187 5.62 15.31 -8.40
C TYR A 187 4.19 15.10 -8.93
N GLY A 188 3.95 14.05 -9.72
CA GLY A 188 2.59 13.67 -10.07
C GLY A 188 1.71 13.38 -8.86
N TYR A 189 2.27 12.76 -7.81
CA TYR A 189 1.55 12.51 -6.55
C TYR A 189 1.42 13.76 -5.68
N ASN A 190 2.41 14.65 -5.68
CA ASN A 190 2.27 15.95 -5.03
C ASN A 190 1.14 16.76 -5.66
N LEU A 191 1.01 16.70 -6.98
CA LEU A 191 -0.10 17.34 -7.71
C LEU A 191 -1.45 16.70 -7.36
N ILE A 192 -1.52 15.36 -7.20
CA ILE A 192 -2.75 14.72 -6.67
C ILE A 192 -3.09 15.30 -5.30
N GLY A 193 -2.16 15.36 -4.35
CA GLY A 193 -2.41 15.94 -3.03
C GLY A 193 -2.98 17.36 -3.09
N ALA A 194 -2.37 18.23 -3.91
CA ALA A 194 -2.84 19.60 -4.09
C ALA A 194 -4.25 19.68 -4.71
N VAL A 195 -4.57 18.79 -5.67
CA VAL A 195 -5.91 18.69 -6.27
C VAL A 195 -6.95 18.24 -5.23
N LEU A 196 -6.63 17.23 -4.43
CA LEU A 196 -7.54 16.72 -3.39
C LEU A 196 -7.79 17.77 -2.31
N GLU A 197 -6.75 18.48 -1.85
CA GLU A 197 -6.86 19.60 -0.93
C GLU A 197 -7.77 20.69 -1.49
N SER A 198 -7.56 21.10 -2.73
CA SER A 198 -8.36 22.13 -3.39
C SER A 198 -9.82 21.71 -3.60
N ALA A 199 -10.06 20.48 -4.07
CA ALA A 199 -11.41 19.96 -4.33
C ALA A 199 -12.27 19.84 -3.06
N THR A 200 -11.61 19.66 -1.91
CA THR A 200 -12.28 19.44 -0.63
C THR A 200 -12.27 20.66 0.29
N SER A 201 -11.45 21.68 -0.02
CA SER A 201 -11.17 22.82 0.86
C SER A 201 -10.72 22.39 2.27
N THR A 202 -10.02 21.26 2.37
CA THR A 202 -9.52 20.68 3.62
C THR A 202 -8.04 20.39 3.46
N PRO A 203 -7.17 20.74 4.42
CA PRO A 203 -5.74 20.44 4.36
C PRO A 203 -5.48 18.96 4.07
N TYR A 204 -4.49 18.68 3.24
CA TYR A 204 -4.17 17.31 2.80
C TYR A 204 -3.90 16.36 3.97
N VAL A 205 -3.20 16.82 5.01
CA VAL A 205 -2.87 16.00 6.17
C VAL A 205 -4.13 15.60 6.93
N ASP A 206 -5.04 16.55 7.16
CA ASP A 206 -6.32 16.30 7.86
C ASP A 206 -7.21 15.33 7.06
N LEU A 207 -7.20 15.46 5.70
CA LEU A 207 -7.91 14.53 4.83
C LEU A 207 -7.38 13.11 4.97
N VAL A 208 -6.07 12.93 4.91
CA VAL A 208 -5.45 11.62 5.03
C VAL A 208 -5.76 11.01 6.39
N GLU A 209 -5.62 11.78 7.46
CA GLU A 209 -5.91 11.32 8.82
C GLU A 209 -7.35 10.82 8.94
N ARG A 210 -8.31 11.67 8.55
CA ARG A 210 -9.74 11.39 8.69
C ARG A 210 -10.23 10.27 7.78
N GLU A 211 -9.80 10.25 6.52
CA GLU A 211 -10.38 9.36 5.50
C GLU A 211 -9.61 8.05 5.33
N VAL A 212 -8.35 7.98 5.81
CA VAL A 212 -7.51 6.79 5.61
C VAL A 212 -6.95 6.26 6.92
N LEU A 213 -6.20 7.09 7.68
CA LEU A 213 -5.43 6.58 8.82
C LEU A 213 -6.32 6.14 9.97
N VAL A 214 -7.27 6.98 10.38
CA VAL A 214 -8.20 6.67 11.48
C VAL A 214 -9.08 5.47 11.13
N PRO A 215 -9.75 5.40 9.95
CA PRO A 215 -10.57 4.24 9.60
C PRO A 215 -9.79 2.92 9.50
N LEU A 216 -8.51 2.94 9.12
CA LEU A 216 -7.65 1.76 9.07
C LEU A 216 -6.96 1.45 10.41
N GLY A 217 -7.12 2.31 11.44
CA GLY A 217 -6.44 2.17 12.72
C GLY A 217 -4.92 2.33 12.62
N MET A 218 -4.43 3.15 11.67
CA MET A 218 -3.01 3.41 11.43
C MET A 218 -2.48 4.48 12.38
N THR A 219 -2.47 4.18 13.67
CA THR A 219 -2.17 5.14 14.75
C THR A 219 -0.69 5.54 14.85
N ARG A 220 0.18 4.84 14.15
CA ARG A 220 1.64 5.08 14.07
C ARG A 220 2.06 5.63 12.72
N THR A 221 1.14 6.21 11.95
CA THR A 221 1.42 6.78 10.63
C THR A 221 1.06 8.27 10.64
N VAL A 222 2.05 9.10 10.36
CA VAL A 222 1.90 10.55 10.30
C VAL A 222 2.83 11.11 9.22
N VAL A 223 2.62 12.37 8.81
CA VAL A 223 3.61 13.08 8.00
C VAL A 223 4.89 13.30 8.78
N ASP A 224 6.03 13.23 8.10
CA ASP A 224 7.34 13.50 8.69
C ASP A 224 7.58 15.01 8.76
N VAL A 225 7.65 15.52 9.98
CA VAL A 225 7.92 16.92 10.29
C VAL A 225 8.94 17.02 11.42
N ASP A 226 9.59 18.17 11.57
CA ASP A 226 10.44 18.45 12.71
C ASP A 226 9.62 18.35 14.01
N GLY A 227 10.22 17.78 15.05
CA GLY A 227 9.49 17.49 16.29
C GLY A 227 8.61 16.24 16.24
N ALA A 228 8.85 15.36 15.29
CA ALA A 228 8.15 14.08 15.12
C ALA A 228 8.07 13.24 16.41
N PRO A 229 7.13 12.27 16.48
CA PRO A 229 6.88 11.47 17.69
C PRO A 229 8.12 10.79 18.24
N PRO A 230 8.18 10.54 19.58
CA PRO A 230 9.35 9.96 20.24
C PRO A 230 9.72 8.54 19.73
N ASP A 231 8.77 7.84 19.11
CA ASP A 231 8.99 6.51 18.54
C ASP A 231 9.55 6.53 17.10
N ARG A 232 9.77 7.73 16.54
CA ARG A 232 10.43 7.88 15.23
C ARG A 232 11.84 7.31 15.29
N ALA A 233 12.18 6.48 14.29
CA ALA A 233 13.54 6.00 14.12
C ALA A 233 14.48 7.16 13.78
N HIS A 234 15.66 7.17 14.38
CA HIS A 234 16.75 8.03 13.92
C HIS A 234 17.20 7.59 12.53
N THR A 235 17.50 8.53 11.66
CA THR A 235 17.81 8.29 10.24
C THR A 235 19.31 8.22 10.01
N TYR A 236 19.77 7.18 9.30
CA TYR A 236 21.18 6.91 9.07
C TYR A 236 21.52 6.83 7.59
N ALA A 237 22.77 7.17 7.27
CA ALA A 237 23.41 6.84 6.01
C ALA A 237 24.42 5.70 6.24
N VAL A 238 24.47 4.75 5.30
CA VAL A 238 25.47 3.67 5.29
C VAL A 238 26.39 3.91 4.10
N GLY A 239 27.66 4.16 4.38
CA GLY A 239 28.70 4.39 3.38
C GLY A 239 29.03 3.11 2.61
N THR A 240 29.71 3.24 1.48
CA THR A 240 30.19 2.09 0.70
C THR A 240 31.22 1.23 1.42
N ASP A 241 31.89 1.81 2.40
CA ASP A 241 32.80 1.13 3.36
C ASP A 241 32.03 0.42 4.50
N GLY A 242 30.70 0.64 4.58
CA GLY A 242 29.84 0.14 5.62
C GLY A 242 29.85 0.96 6.91
N MET A 243 30.49 2.13 6.91
CA MET A 243 30.39 3.06 8.04
C MET A 243 28.99 3.65 8.14
N VAL A 244 28.46 3.71 9.35
CA VAL A 244 27.16 4.29 9.64
C VAL A 244 27.37 5.70 10.19
N SER A 245 26.65 6.66 9.64
CA SER A 245 26.60 8.06 10.09
C SER A 245 25.16 8.54 10.10
N ASP A 246 24.91 9.68 10.73
CA ASP A 246 23.61 10.33 10.63
C ASP A 246 23.32 10.69 9.17
N ALA A 247 22.08 10.46 8.73
CA ALA A 247 21.65 10.91 7.42
C ALA A 247 21.60 12.45 7.39
N PRO A 248 21.97 13.09 6.27
CA PRO A 248 21.78 14.52 6.13
C PRO A 248 20.33 14.93 6.43
N HIS A 249 20.15 16.09 7.06
CA HIS A 249 18.81 16.63 7.27
C HIS A 249 18.14 16.97 5.93
N ASP A 250 16.84 16.73 5.81
CA ASP A 250 15.99 17.16 4.71
C ASP A 250 14.56 17.40 5.20
N ASP A 251 13.87 18.37 4.58
CA ASP A 251 12.46 18.66 4.86
C ASP A 251 11.56 17.88 3.89
N LEU A 252 10.64 17.06 4.42
CA LEU A 252 9.73 16.24 3.61
C LEU A 252 8.40 16.92 3.31
N SER A 253 8.16 18.14 3.80
CA SER A 253 6.88 18.85 3.62
C SER A 253 6.50 19.06 2.14
N GLY A 254 7.50 19.31 1.28
CA GLY A 254 7.31 19.45 -0.15
C GLY A 254 6.87 18.17 -0.87
N ARG A 255 6.78 17.03 -0.17
CA ARG A 255 6.50 15.73 -0.79
C ARG A 255 5.63 14.78 0.06
N TRP A 256 4.87 15.29 1.03
CA TRP A 256 3.96 14.44 1.83
C TRP A 256 3.14 13.47 0.99
N PRO A 257 2.44 13.89 -0.11
CA PRO A 257 1.63 12.95 -0.87
C PRO A 257 2.41 11.86 -1.60
N SER A 258 3.68 12.08 -1.86
CA SER A 258 4.50 11.19 -2.68
C SER A 258 5.53 10.37 -1.91
N GLY A 259 5.90 10.80 -0.69
CA GLY A 259 7.03 10.18 0.00
C GLY A 259 7.33 10.71 1.40
N GLY A 260 6.48 11.56 1.98
CA GLY A 260 6.78 12.28 3.22
C GLY A 260 6.08 11.75 4.48
N PHE A 261 5.73 10.46 4.53
CA PHE A 261 5.20 9.82 5.74
C PHE A 261 6.25 9.02 6.49
N ILE A 262 6.08 8.96 7.80
CA ILE A 262 6.64 7.93 8.69
C ILE A 262 5.52 6.97 9.07
N SER A 263 5.87 5.68 9.23
CA SER A 263 4.90 4.62 9.58
C SER A 263 5.59 3.45 10.24
N SER A 264 4.81 2.63 10.94
CA SER A 264 5.22 1.34 11.46
C SER A 264 4.92 0.21 10.47
N THR A 265 5.62 -0.93 10.59
CA THR A 265 5.32 -2.10 9.76
C THR A 265 3.95 -2.70 10.07
N ASP A 266 3.47 -2.56 11.30
CA ASP A 266 2.11 -2.96 11.68
C ASP A 266 1.04 -2.13 10.96
N ASP A 267 1.23 -0.81 10.86
CA ASP A 267 0.31 0.05 10.12
C ASP A 267 0.37 -0.20 8.61
N LEU A 268 1.57 -0.45 8.08
CA LEU A 268 1.72 -0.82 6.67
C LEU A 268 0.99 -2.13 6.34
N VAL A 269 0.96 -3.11 7.26
CA VAL A 269 0.14 -4.32 7.09
C VAL A 269 -1.34 -3.98 7.07
N ARG A 270 -1.84 -3.05 7.91
CA ARG A 270 -3.23 -2.58 7.86
C ARG A 270 -3.55 -1.95 6.51
N LEU A 271 -2.66 -1.08 6.02
CA LEU A 271 -2.79 -0.48 4.69
C LEU A 271 -2.82 -1.55 3.58
N GLY A 272 -1.90 -2.52 3.60
CA GLY A 272 -1.86 -3.63 2.64
C GLY A 272 -3.10 -4.52 2.74
N SER A 273 -3.60 -4.79 3.94
CA SER A 273 -4.80 -5.60 4.16
C SER A 273 -6.08 -4.93 3.64
N SER A 274 -6.11 -3.59 3.54
CA SER A 274 -7.28 -2.86 3.04
C SER A 274 -7.64 -3.17 1.58
N VAL A 275 -6.74 -3.78 0.80
CA VAL A 275 -7.02 -4.21 -0.58
C VAL A 275 -7.37 -5.69 -0.72
N LEU A 276 -7.45 -6.44 0.40
CA LEU A 276 -7.81 -7.87 0.39
C LEU A 276 -9.30 -8.12 0.25
N GLY A 277 -10.13 -7.11 0.37
CA GLY A 277 -11.57 -7.18 0.25
C GLY A 277 -12.24 -5.84 0.58
N PRO A 278 -13.55 -5.73 0.31
CA PRO A 278 -14.31 -4.53 0.63
C PRO A 278 -14.25 -4.18 2.10
N GLY A 279 -14.17 -2.89 2.39
CA GLY A 279 -14.07 -2.33 3.74
C GLY A 279 -13.98 -0.82 3.65
N LEU A 280 -12.79 -0.25 3.76
CA LEU A 280 -12.58 1.17 3.53
C LEU A 280 -12.99 1.60 2.10
N LEU A 281 -12.68 0.78 1.11
CA LEU A 281 -13.09 0.96 -0.29
C LEU A 281 -14.05 -0.16 -0.71
N ASN A 282 -14.98 0.14 -1.61
CA ASN A 282 -15.87 -0.85 -2.20
C ASN A 282 -15.14 -1.73 -3.25
N ALA A 283 -15.75 -2.85 -3.64
CA ALA A 283 -15.16 -3.82 -4.56
C ALA A 283 -14.79 -3.19 -5.93
N ARG A 284 -15.61 -2.28 -6.47
CA ARG A 284 -15.35 -1.60 -7.75
C ARG A 284 -14.09 -0.73 -7.68
N SER A 285 -13.95 0.02 -6.61
CA SER A 285 -12.77 0.87 -6.36
C SER A 285 -11.51 0.04 -6.20
N LEU A 286 -11.57 -1.09 -5.47
CA LEU A 286 -10.44 -2.01 -5.33
C LEU A 286 -10.00 -2.57 -6.68
N VAL A 287 -10.95 -3.01 -7.52
CA VAL A 287 -10.65 -3.48 -8.90
C VAL A 287 -9.99 -2.35 -9.70
N THR A 288 -10.54 -1.14 -9.68
CA THR A 288 -9.96 0.02 -10.38
C THR A 288 -8.55 0.31 -9.90
N MET A 289 -8.33 0.30 -8.59
CA MET A 289 -7.05 0.61 -7.96
C MET A 289 -5.95 -0.42 -8.29
N THR A 290 -6.33 -1.69 -8.37
CA THR A 290 -5.38 -2.79 -8.52
C THR A 290 -5.28 -3.34 -9.95
N THR A 291 -6.02 -2.79 -10.91
CA THR A 291 -5.91 -3.17 -12.33
C THR A 291 -4.87 -2.30 -13.04
N PRO A 292 -3.89 -2.90 -13.74
CA PRO A 292 -2.94 -2.14 -14.54
C PRO A 292 -3.62 -1.26 -15.57
N GLN A 293 -3.19 -0.01 -15.65
CA GLN A 293 -3.67 0.95 -16.64
C GLN A 293 -3.10 0.64 -18.02
N ARG A 294 -3.69 1.26 -19.05
CA ARG A 294 -3.21 1.15 -20.43
C ARG A 294 -2.77 2.53 -20.94
N LEU A 295 -1.79 2.51 -21.81
CA LEU A 295 -1.39 3.69 -22.60
C LEU A 295 -2.50 4.03 -23.61
N THR A 296 -2.43 5.23 -24.18
CA THR A 296 -3.31 5.65 -25.28
C THR A 296 -3.16 4.77 -26.53
N SER A 297 -2.01 4.11 -26.71
CA SER A 297 -1.78 3.10 -27.74
C SER A 297 -2.47 1.75 -27.48
N GLY A 298 -3.11 1.57 -26.31
CA GLY A 298 -3.67 0.31 -25.86
C GLY A 298 -2.67 -0.63 -25.17
N ALA A 299 -1.36 -0.33 -25.19
CA ALA A 299 -0.35 -1.14 -24.54
C ALA A 299 -0.56 -1.18 -23.01
N PRO A 300 -0.45 -2.36 -22.37
CA PRO A 300 -0.61 -2.47 -20.91
C PRO A 300 0.60 -1.86 -20.18
N THR A 301 0.34 -1.35 -18.99
CA THR A 301 1.38 -1.00 -18.00
C THR A 301 1.41 -2.05 -16.89
N SER A 302 2.32 -1.89 -15.94
CA SER A 302 2.36 -2.68 -14.70
C SER A 302 1.86 -1.89 -13.48
N VAL A 303 1.11 -0.80 -13.67
CA VAL A 303 0.73 0.12 -12.59
C VAL A 303 -0.77 0.43 -12.63
N GLY A 304 -1.45 0.25 -11.50
CA GLY A 304 -2.82 0.68 -11.27
C GLY A 304 -2.88 2.11 -10.70
N ILE A 305 -3.71 2.32 -9.68
CA ILE A 305 -3.78 3.56 -8.91
C ILE A 305 -2.96 3.35 -7.63
N GLY A 306 -1.71 3.81 -7.64
CA GLY A 306 -0.78 3.68 -6.51
C GLY A 306 -0.03 2.35 -6.40
N TRP A 307 -0.58 1.27 -6.92
CA TRP A 307 -0.01 -0.06 -6.82
C TRP A 307 0.74 -0.47 -8.10
N ARG A 308 1.92 -1.04 -7.93
CA ARG A 308 2.56 -1.86 -8.95
C ARG A 308 1.93 -3.26 -8.92
N VAL A 309 1.76 -3.85 -10.07
CA VAL A 309 1.13 -5.17 -10.25
C VAL A 309 2.12 -6.05 -10.98
N SER A 310 2.50 -7.15 -10.38
CA SER A 310 3.48 -8.10 -10.91
C SER A 310 3.02 -9.55 -10.72
N VAL A 311 3.76 -10.49 -11.28
CA VAL A 311 3.57 -11.93 -11.13
C VAL A 311 4.87 -12.54 -10.65
N ASP A 312 4.81 -13.46 -9.69
CA ASP A 312 5.98 -14.20 -9.23
C ASP A 312 6.32 -15.38 -10.19
N SER A 313 7.42 -16.08 -9.91
CA SER A 313 7.88 -17.23 -10.71
C SER A 313 6.90 -18.41 -10.74
N SER A 314 5.90 -18.42 -9.87
CA SER A 314 4.82 -19.43 -9.84
C SER A 314 3.53 -18.94 -10.52
N GLY A 315 3.57 -17.77 -11.16
CA GLY A 315 2.42 -17.18 -11.83
C GLY A 315 1.42 -16.49 -10.89
N ARG A 316 1.72 -16.33 -9.59
CA ARG A 316 0.84 -15.68 -8.62
C ARG A 316 0.95 -14.17 -8.73
N ARG A 317 -0.19 -13.51 -8.86
CA ARG A 317 -0.28 -12.05 -8.93
C ARG A 317 -0.02 -11.44 -7.55
N TYR A 318 0.79 -10.39 -7.52
CA TYR A 318 1.01 -9.59 -6.32
C TYR A 318 0.98 -8.09 -6.61
N LEU A 319 0.60 -7.33 -5.58
CA LEU A 319 0.63 -5.88 -5.54
C LEU A 319 1.81 -5.45 -4.70
N HIS A 320 2.49 -4.38 -5.08
CA HIS A 320 3.61 -3.90 -4.29
C HIS A 320 3.92 -2.43 -4.50
N HIS A 321 4.62 -1.85 -3.56
CA HIS A 321 5.34 -0.60 -3.72
C HIS A 321 6.54 -0.56 -2.78
N GLY A 322 7.71 -0.24 -3.35
CA GLY A 322 8.88 0.09 -2.57
C GLY A 322 8.96 1.60 -2.31
N GLY A 323 9.59 1.97 -1.21
CA GLY A 323 9.82 3.35 -0.85
C GLY A 323 11.25 3.57 -0.38
N THR A 324 11.84 4.67 -0.83
CA THR A 324 13.14 5.14 -0.37
C THR A 324 13.04 6.60 0.05
N SER A 325 13.71 6.94 1.10
CA SER A 325 13.87 8.29 1.61
C SER A 325 15.30 8.46 2.08
N ASN A 326 15.72 9.67 2.31
CA ASN A 326 16.98 9.92 3.00
C ASN A 326 16.88 9.33 4.42
N GLY A 327 17.76 8.40 4.75
CA GLY A 327 17.73 7.68 6.03
C GLY A 327 16.52 6.79 6.25
N GLY A 328 15.92 6.24 5.20
CA GLY A 328 14.81 5.29 5.33
C GLY A 328 14.50 4.51 4.07
N ALA A 329 14.01 3.29 4.24
CA ALA A 329 13.46 2.47 3.17
C ALA A 329 12.29 1.63 3.71
N ALA A 330 11.30 1.37 2.85
CA ALA A 330 10.18 0.49 3.16
C ALA A 330 9.75 -0.30 1.93
N PHE A 331 9.08 -1.42 2.16
CA PHE A 331 8.47 -2.22 1.11
C PHE A 331 7.14 -2.79 1.60
N LEU A 332 6.10 -2.65 0.79
CA LEU A 332 4.79 -3.24 1.05
C LEU A 332 4.45 -4.19 -0.11
N LEU A 333 4.19 -5.46 0.22
CA LEU A 333 3.85 -6.54 -0.69
C LEU A 333 2.53 -7.17 -0.28
N VAL A 334 1.64 -7.40 -1.24
CA VAL A 334 0.33 -8.03 -1.00
C VAL A 334 0.09 -9.10 -2.06
N TYR A 335 -0.25 -10.30 -1.64
CA TYR A 335 -0.81 -11.37 -2.47
C TYR A 335 -2.32 -11.44 -2.21
N PRO A 336 -3.17 -10.83 -3.04
CA PRO A 336 -4.61 -10.73 -2.74
C PRO A 336 -5.30 -12.09 -2.65
N GLU A 337 -4.99 -13.00 -3.56
CA GLU A 337 -5.61 -14.33 -3.61
C GLU A 337 -5.21 -15.23 -2.44
N GLN A 338 -3.95 -15.12 -1.98
CA GLN A 338 -3.42 -15.84 -0.81
C GLN A 338 -3.68 -15.10 0.49
N ARG A 339 -4.24 -13.88 0.41
CA ARG A 339 -4.50 -12.98 1.54
C ARG A 339 -3.26 -12.74 2.41
N LEU A 340 -2.07 -12.72 1.79
CA LEU A 340 -0.78 -12.52 2.45
C LEU A 340 -0.32 -11.08 2.26
N VAL A 341 0.09 -10.44 3.37
CA VAL A 341 0.71 -9.12 3.36
C VAL A 341 2.07 -9.20 4.04
N VAL A 342 3.09 -8.59 3.44
CA VAL A 342 4.42 -8.41 4.01
C VAL A 342 4.77 -6.94 3.98
N ALA A 343 5.09 -6.37 5.14
CA ALA A 343 5.60 -5.03 5.29
C ALA A 343 7.00 -5.05 5.91
N MET A 344 7.92 -4.29 5.33
CA MET A 344 9.31 -4.16 5.78
C MET A 344 9.68 -2.68 5.84
N ALA A 345 10.46 -2.28 6.85
CA ALA A 345 11.00 -0.92 6.94
C ALA A 345 12.34 -0.88 7.65
N SER A 346 13.19 0.11 7.32
CA SER A 346 14.48 0.36 7.95
C SER A 346 14.77 1.84 8.11
N ASN A 347 15.70 2.17 8.98
CA ASN A 347 16.16 3.54 9.25
C ASN A 347 17.46 3.92 8.52
N ALA A 348 17.74 3.26 7.42
CA ALA A 348 18.76 3.64 6.46
C ALA A 348 18.27 3.42 5.04
N PHE A 349 18.85 4.17 4.09
CA PHE A 349 18.64 3.88 2.67
C PHE A 349 19.16 2.46 2.38
N THR A 350 18.32 1.64 1.76
CA THR A 350 18.67 0.30 1.31
C THR A 350 18.12 0.05 -0.07
N PRO A 351 18.83 -0.66 -0.95
CA PRO A 351 18.34 -0.99 -2.28
C PRO A 351 17.35 -2.17 -2.27
N TRP A 352 16.53 -2.29 -1.20
CA TRP A 352 15.52 -3.37 -1.14
C TRP A 352 14.53 -3.25 -2.28
N GLY A 353 14.32 -4.41 -2.92
CA GLY A 353 13.36 -4.56 -3.98
C GLY A 353 12.31 -5.60 -3.65
N ASP A 354 11.50 -5.90 -4.64
CA ASP A 354 10.51 -6.98 -4.57
C ASP A 354 11.15 -8.33 -4.27
N ARG A 355 12.37 -8.61 -4.78
CA ARG A 355 13.12 -9.85 -4.51
C ARG A 355 13.22 -10.19 -3.01
N ASP A 356 13.51 -9.19 -2.17
CA ASP A 356 13.75 -9.40 -0.74
C ASP A 356 12.42 -9.66 -0.01
N ALA A 357 11.38 -8.90 -0.33
CA ALA A 357 10.04 -9.12 0.20
C ALA A 357 9.44 -10.45 -0.30
N LEU A 358 9.69 -10.83 -1.56
CA LEU A 358 9.30 -12.12 -2.13
C LEU A 358 10.00 -13.29 -1.44
N ALA A 359 11.26 -13.14 -1.04
CA ALA A 359 11.98 -14.17 -0.29
C ALA A 359 11.29 -14.47 1.04
N ILE A 360 10.87 -13.44 1.78
CA ILE A 360 10.09 -13.60 3.02
C ILE A 360 8.70 -14.18 2.71
N ALA A 361 7.97 -13.63 1.74
CA ALA A 361 6.62 -14.07 1.37
C ALA A 361 6.61 -15.54 0.95
N SER A 362 7.63 -16.00 0.19
CA SER A 362 7.72 -17.36 -0.35
C SER A 362 7.66 -18.43 0.73
N VAL A 363 8.10 -18.13 1.94
CA VAL A 363 8.07 -19.05 3.08
C VAL A 363 6.62 -19.36 3.48
N PHE A 364 5.74 -18.34 3.47
CA PHE A 364 4.34 -18.45 3.86
C PHE A 364 3.42 -18.90 2.70
N LEU A 365 3.91 -18.86 1.46
CA LEU A 365 3.17 -19.24 0.25
C LEU A 365 3.30 -20.74 -0.13
N ARG A 366 4.10 -21.51 0.59
CA ARG A 366 4.36 -22.94 0.29
C ARG A 366 3.24 -23.90 0.76
N ARG A 367 2.09 -23.34 1.17
CA ARG A 367 0.95 -24.12 1.69
C ARG A 367 -0.09 -24.44 0.63
#